data_81a7c92e7a331d75e046d525cb8678a6
#
_entry.id   81a7c92e7a331d75e046d525cb8678a6
#
_cell.length_a   1.000
_cell.length_b   1.000
_cell.length_c   1.000
_cell.angle_alpha   90.00
_cell.angle_beta   90.00
_cell.angle_gamma   90.00
#
_symmetry.space_group_name_H-M   'P 1'
#
loop_
_entity.id
_entity.type
_entity.pdbx_description
1 polymer ?
#
loop_
_entity_poly.entity_id
_entity_poly.type
_entity_poly.pdbx_seq_one_letter_code
_entity_poly.pdbx_strand_id
1 'polypeptide(L)'
;KKHMQEEIENTQNLELLFDPVEDLIFDSNKQIAGVICASGKKISTKKVIITTGTFLNGLIHLGDKTIPAGRHGDSPSIGLADSLYKTGFNIGRLKTGTPARLDKNTIDFSKLEKQEADDEHSYFSFLTTKTHNEQLPCHMTYTNEAVHNIIQKNITKSAIYSGQISGTGPRYCPSVEDKVVKFADKLRHQIFLEPEGLDSDLIYPNGISTSLPPDVQDLSLIHI
;
A
#
# COMPACT_ATOMS: atom_id res chain seq x y z
N LYS A 1 -7.82 -12.56 -4.89
CA LYS A 1 -8.56 -11.43 -5.51
C LYS A 1 -9.76 -11.94 -6.29
N LYS A 2 -9.57 -12.80 -7.30
CA LYS A 2 -10.63 -13.34 -8.17
C LYS A 2 -11.78 -13.98 -7.39
N HIS A 3 -11.49 -14.89 -6.48
CA HIS A 3 -12.50 -15.55 -5.62
C HIS A 3 -13.38 -14.55 -4.84
N MET A 4 -12.78 -13.55 -4.17
CA MET A 4 -13.55 -12.54 -3.44
C MET A 4 -14.39 -11.65 -4.36
N GLN A 5 -13.93 -11.42 -5.58
CA GLN A 5 -14.70 -10.69 -6.58
C GLN A 5 -15.94 -11.50 -7.01
N GLU A 6 -15.76 -12.78 -7.31
CA GLU A 6 -16.84 -13.70 -7.65
C GLU A 6 -17.88 -13.83 -6.53
N GLU A 7 -17.44 -13.92 -5.27
CA GLU A 7 -18.35 -13.94 -4.10
C GLU A 7 -19.19 -12.66 -3.99
N ILE A 8 -18.56 -11.49 -4.18
CA ILE A 8 -19.27 -10.21 -4.14
C ILE A 8 -20.30 -10.10 -5.27
N GLU A 9 -19.91 -10.47 -6.51
CA GLU A 9 -20.76 -10.40 -7.68
C GLU A 9 -21.99 -11.34 -7.59
N ASN A 10 -21.86 -12.46 -6.86
CA ASN A 10 -22.92 -13.45 -6.68
C ASN A 10 -23.71 -13.30 -5.37
N THR A 11 -23.39 -12.31 -4.54
CA THR A 11 -24.07 -12.09 -3.26
C THR A 11 -25.46 -11.52 -3.48
N GLN A 12 -26.49 -12.18 -2.95
CA GLN A 12 -27.87 -11.69 -3.02
C GLN A 12 -28.02 -10.35 -2.30
N ASN A 13 -28.88 -9.48 -2.86
CA ASN A 13 -29.19 -8.15 -2.34
C ASN A 13 -27.96 -7.22 -2.26
N LEU A 14 -26.92 -7.50 -3.04
CA LEU A 14 -25.76 -6.64 -3.22
C LEU A 14 -25.72 -6.14 -4.67
N GLU A 15 -25.72 -4.83 -4.85
CA GLU A 15 -25.53 -4.16 -6.13
C GLU A 15 -24.17 -3.50 -6.18
N LEU A 16 -23.40 -3.74 -7.25
CA LEU A 16 -22.14 -3.09 -7.51
C LEU A 16 -22.35 -1.88 -8.42
N LEU A 17 -21.97 -0.72 -7.94
CA LEU A 17 -21.96 0.52 -8.72
C LEU A 17 -20.53 1.01 -8.88
N PHE A 18 -20.04 1.08 -10.12
CA PHE A 18 -18.72 1.57 -10.48
C PHE A 18 -18.74 3.09 -10.71
N ASP A 19 -18.95 3.85 -9.65
CA ASP A 19 -19.06 5.30 -9.67
C ASP A 19 -18.49 5.86 -8.36
N PRO A 20 -17.43 6.67 -8.40
CA PRO A 20 -16.84 7.23 -7.19
C PRO A 20 -17.83 8.07 -6.41
N VAL A 21 -17.81 7.96 -5.09
CA VAL A 21 -18.60 8.83 -4.21
C VAL A 21 -17.82 10.10 -3.93
N GLU A 22 -18.43 11.25 -4.24
CA GLU A 22 -17.82 12.57 -4.09
C GLU A 22 -18.36 13.36 -2.91
N ASP A 23 -19.58 13.07 -2.42
CA ASP A 23 -20.15 13.83 -1.30
C ASP A 23 -21.12 12.99 -0.48
N LEU A 24 -21.37 13.44 0.75
CA LEU A 24 -22.35 12.89 1.67
C LEU A 24 -23.58 13.81 1.74
N ILE A 25 -24.78 13.24 1.73
CA ILE A 25 -26.03 13.98 1.91
C ILE A 25 -26.48 13.85 3.36
N PHE A 26 -26.77 14.99 3.99
CA PHE A 26 -27.32 15.05 5.33
C PHE A 26 -28.72 15.65 5.31
N ASP A 27 -29.59 15.17 6.17
CA ASP A 27 -30.94 15.76 6.39
C ASP A 27 -30.87 17.00 7.32
N SER A 28 -32.04 17.59 7.60
CA SER A 28 -32.17 18.75 8.51
C SER A 28 -31.73 18.46 9.94
N ASN A 29 -31.69 17.20 10.35
CA ASN A 29 -31.26 16.74 11.68
C ASN A 29 -29.78 16.33 11.71
N LYS A 30 -29.02 16.61 10.62
CA LYS A 30 -27.62 16.22 10.44
C LYS A 30 -27.41 14.69 10.44
N GLN A 31 -28.43 13.92 10.08
CA GLN A 31 -28.31 12.47 9.89
C GLN A 31 -27.98 12.17 8.43
N ILE A 32 -27.23 11.09 8.19
CA ILE A 32 -26.96 10.63 6.83
C ILE A 32 -28.27 10.33 6.11
N ALA A 33 -28.45 10.91 4.92
CA ALA A 33 -29.60 10.73 4.04
C ALA A 33 -29.19 10.13 2.68
N GLY A 34 -27.90 10.10 2.34
CA GLY A 34 -27.43 9.55 1.10
C GLY A 34 -26.00 9.92 0.73
N VAL A 35 -25.65 9.60 -0.52
CA VAL A 35 -24.37 9.97 -1.14
C VAL A 35 -24.59 10.56 -2.52
N ILE A 36 -23.62 11.34 -3.01
CA ILE A 36 -23.56 11.87 -4.37
C ILE A 36 -22.34 11.24 -5.06
N CYS A 37 -22.58 10.61 -6.20
CA CYS A 37 -21.54 10.02 -7.01
C CYS A 37 -20.94 11.05 -8.00
N ALA A 38 -19.78 10.75 -8.57
CA ALA A 38 -19.09 11.59 -9.55
C ALA A 38 -19.94 11.86 -10.80
N SER A 39 -20.76 10.90 -11.22
CA SER A 39 -21.75 11.07 -12.30
C SER A 39 -22.88 12.07 -11.98
N GLY A 40 -22.98 12.54 -10.73
CA GLY A 40 -24.12 13.32 -10.23
C GLY A 40 -25.30 12.46 -9.73
N LYS A 41 -25.21 11.12 -9.83
CA LYS A 41 -26.24 10.21 -9.29
C LYS A 41 -26.32 10.37 -7.78
N LYS A 42 -27.55 10.51 -7.25
CA LYS A 42 -27.83 10.53 -5.82
C LYS A 42 -28.39 9.19 -5.38
N ILE A 43 -27.83 8.63 -4.33
CA ILE A 43 -28.27 7.37 -3.74
C ILE A 43 -28.75 7.66 -2.32
N SER A 44 -30.03 7.46 -2.06
CA SER A 44 -30.60 7.63 -0.72
C SER A 44 -30.27 6.44 0.16
N THR A 45 -29.72 6.70 1.34
CA THR A 45 -29.42 5.68 2.34
C THR A 45 -29.35 6.29 3.74
N LYS A 46 -29.66 5.51 4.75
CA LYS A 46 -29.54 5.89 6.16
C LYS A 46 -28.19 5.53 6.79
N LYS A 47 -27.36 4.78 6.08
CA LYS A 47 -26.04 4.32 6.59
C LYS A 47 -25.04 4.29 5.44
N VAL A 48 -23.81 4.74 5.72
CA VAL A 48 -22.69 4.72 4.79
C VAL A 48 -21.48 4.13 5.52
N ILE A 49 -20.80 3.18 4.87
CA ILE A 49 -19.56 2.61 5.35
C ILE A 49 -18.44 3.07 4.41
N ILE A 50 -17.44 3.72 4.95
CA ILE A 50 -16.32 4.31 4.19
C ILE A 50 -15.11 3.39 4.33
N THR A 51 -14.62 2.86 3.19
CA THR A 51 -13.50 1.92 3.12
C THR A 51 -12.49 2.33 2.05
N THR A 52 -12.15 3.62 2.02
CA THR A 52 -11.41 4.28 0.93
C THR A 52 -9.91 3.98 0.89
N GLY A 53 -9.38 3.24 1.85
CA GLY A 53 -7.95 2.94 1.88
C GLY A 53 -7.09 4.22 1.84
N THR A 54 -6.22 4.35 0.84
CA THR A 54 -5.28 5.47 0.68
C THR A 54 -5.81 6.60 -0.22
N PHE A 55 -7.10 6.57 -0.60
CA PHE A 55 -7.64 7.48 -1.62
C PHE A 55 -8.04 8.85 -1.11
N LEU A 56 -8.47 9.00 0.17
CA LEU A 56 -8.91 10.27 0.72
C LEU A 56 -7.80 11.31 0.70
N ASN A 57 -7.93 12.29 -0.18
CA ASN A 57 -6.92 13.33 -0.43
C ASN A 57 -5.53 12.72 -0.68
N GLY A 58 -5.50 11.58 -1.39
CA GLY A 58 -4.30 10.79 -1.60
C GLY A 58 -3.22 11.57 -2.34
N LEU A 59 -1.97 11.47 -1.90
CA LEU A 59 -0.81 12.10 -2.50
C LEU A 59 0.38 11.14 -2.47
N ILE A 60 0.88 10.81 -3.66
CA ILE A 60 2.09 10.01 -3.81
C ILE A 60 3.30 10.94 -3.78
N HIS A 61 4.31 10.55 -3.01
CA HIS A 61 5.62 11.20 -2.97
C HIS A 61 6.67 10.27 -3.58
N LEU A 62 7.46 10.81 -4.49
CA LEU A 62 8.54 10.10 -5.17
C LEU A 62 9.75 11.05 -5.28
N GLY A 63 10.61 11.03 -4.27
CA GLY A 63 11.60 12.08 -4.07
C GLY A 63 10.95 13.44 -3.90
N ASP A 64 11.33 14.41 -4.72
CA ASP A 64 10.79 15.78 -4.74
C ASP A 64 9.45 15.89 -5.47
N LYS A 65 9.06 14.86 -6.24
CA LYS A 65 7.82 14.87 -7.01
C LYS A 65 6.62 14.46 -6.17
N THR A 66 5.51 15.15 -6.38
CA THR A 66 4.20 14.80 -5.80
C THR A 66 3.19 14.55 -6.90
N ILE A 67 2.36 13.52 -6.72
CA ILE A 67 1.31 13.15 -7.66
C ILE A 67 0.01 12.96 -6.88
N PRO A 68 -1.03 13.80 -7.10
CA PRO A 68 -2.34 13.55 -6.52
C PRO A 68 -2.90 12.22 -7.02
N ALA A 69 -3.01 11.24 -6.14
CA ALA A 69 -3.44 9.89 -6.47
C ALA A 69 -3.82 9.10 -5.22
N GLY A 70 -4.79 8.21 -5.33
CA GLY A 70 -5.10 7.24 -4.29
C GLY A 70 -4.11 6.08 -4.26
N ARG A 71 -3.72 5.62 -5.45
CA ARG A 71 -2.57 4.74 -5.74
C ARG A 71 -2.05 5.09 -7.13
N HIS A 72 -0.92 4.52 -7.52
CA HIS A 72 -0.33 4.79 -8.83
C HIS A 72 -1.33 4.46 -9.97
N GLY A 73 -1.61 5.45 -10.81
CA GLY A 73 -2.56 5.34 -11.93
C GLY A 73 -4.02 5.65 -11.59
N ASP A 74 -4.38 5.83 -10.32
CA ASP A 74 -5.76 6.10 -9.91
C ASP A 74 -5.90 7.48 -9.26
N SER A 75 -6.95 8.19 -9.62
CA SER A 75 -7.27 9.52 -9.06
C SER A 75 -7.55 9.45 -7.55
N PRO A 76 -7.22 10.51 -6.79
CA PRO A 76 -7.58 10.61 -5.37
C PRO A 76 -9.08 10.91 -5.20
N SER A 77 -9.63 10.58 -4.05
CA SER A 77 -10.98 11.00 -3.64
C SER A 77 -10.89 12.30 -2.86
N ILE A 78 -11.16 13.42 -3.51
CA ILE A 78 -11.05 14.77 -2.94
C ILE A 78 -12.39 15.20 -2.37
N GLY A 79 -13.48 15.12 -3.14
CA GLY A 79 -14.80 15.58 -2.73
C GLY A 79 -15.30 14.87 -1.46
N LEU A 80 -15.15 13.55 -1.39
CA LEU A 80 -15.50 12.80 -0.18
C LEU A 80 -14.62 13.18 1.02
N ALA A 81 -13.33 13.46 0.79
CA ALA A 81 -12.44 13.93 1.86
C ALA A 81 -12.91 15.28 2.41
N ASP A 82 -13.26 16.24 1.53
CA ASP A 82 -13.79 17.55 1.91
C ASP A 82 -15.13 17.44 2.64
N SER A 83 -15.98 16.52 2.19
CA SER A 83 -17.24 16.21 2.87
C SER A 83 -17.01 15.74 4.30
N LEU A 84 -16.05 14.84 4.52
CA LEU A 84 -15.69 14.35 5.85
C LEU A 84 -15.12 15.45 6.75
N TYR A 85 -14.29 16.35 6.23
CA TYR A 85 -13.80 17.51 7.02
C TYR A 85 -14.95 18.37 7.55
N LYS A 86 -16.02 18.55 6.76
CA LYS A 86 -17.19 19.35 7.15
C LYS A 86 -18.05 18.68 8.25
N THR A 87 -17.92 17.37 8.46
CA THR A 87 -18.68 16.65 9.50
C THR A 87 -18.23 16.96 10.93
N GLY A 88 -17.07 17.55 11.11
CA GLY A 88 -16.48 17.85 12.44
C GLY A 88 -15.73 16.67 13.07
N PHE A 89 -15.46 15.59 12.34
CA PHE A 89 -14.56 14.55 12.80
C PHE A 89 -13.13 15.09 12.98
N ASN A 90 -12.43 14.59 13.98
CA ASN A 90 -11.01 14.85 14.13
C ASN A 90 -10.24 14.00 13.10
N ILE A 91 -9.81 14.64 12.02
CA ILE A 91 -9.15 13.97 10.88
C ILE A 91 -7.66 14.27 10.96
N GLY A 92 -6.85 13.20 10.89
CA GLY A 92 -5.40 13.28 10.83
C GLY A 92 -4.85 12.85 9.48
N ARG A 93 -3.57 13.14 9.22
CA ARG A 93 -2.84 12.70 8.05
C ARG A 93 -1.94 11.53 8.42
N LEU A 94 -2.12 10.39 7.74
CA LEU A 94 -1.23 9.24 7.85
C LEU A 94 -0.33 9.15 6.62
N LYS A 95 0.87 8.63 6.79
CA LYS A 95 1.77 8.26 5.70
C LYS A 95 1.93 6.73 5.67
N THR A 96 2.00 6.16 4.49
CA THR A 96 2.43 4.77 4.27
C THR A 96 3.46 4.74 3.15
N GLY A 97 4.26 3.68 3.08
CA GLY A 97 5.26 3.50 2.04
C GLY A 97 5.03 2.20 1.28
N THR A 98 5.53 2.16 0.07
CA THR A 98 5.58 0.94 -0.75
C THR A 98 6.93 0.88 -1.47
N PRO A 99 7.51 -0.32 -1.71
CA PRO A 99 8.67 -0.47 -2.56
C PRO A 99 8.28 -0.50 -4.04
N ALA A 100 9.28 -0.33 -4.92
CA ALA A 100 9.13 -0.67 -6.33
C ALA A 100 8.81 -2.16 -6.48
N ARG A 101 7.99 -2.52 -7.47
CA ARG A 101 7.79 -3.92 -7.86
C ARG A 101 8.94 -4.35 -8.76
N LEU A 102 9.42 -5.57 -8.55
CA LEU A 102 10.53 -6.13 -9.32
C LEU A 102 10.00 -7.16 -10.32
N ASP A 103 10.60 -7.20 -11.49
CA ASP A 103 10.35 -8.29 -12.45
C ASP A 103 11.12 -9.54 -12.00
N LYS A 104 10.42 -10.65 -11.77
CA LYS A 104 11.03 -11.91 -11.32
C LYS A 104 12.14 -12.42 -12.26
N ASN A 105 12.04 -12.11 -13.57
CA ASN A 105 13.00 -12.53 -14.57
C ASN A 105 14.36 -11.81 -14.45
N THR A 106 14.42 -10.73 -13.67
CA THR A 106 15.65 -9.97 -13.42
C THR A 106 16.36 -10.36 -12.12
N ILE A 107 15.81 -11.33 -11.38
CA ILE A 107 16.31 -11.73 -10.05
C ILE A 107 17.03 -13.06 -10.15
N ASP A 108 18.25 -13.12 -9.64
CA ASP A 108 18.99 -14.38 -9.52
C ASP A 108 18.62 -15.11 -8.21
N PHE A 109 17.54 -15.86 -8.25
CA PHE A 109 17.05 -16.62 -7.10
C PHE A 109 18.00 -17.72 -6.61
N SER A 110 18.97 -18.17 -7.43
CA SER A 110 19.89 -19.24 -7.07
C SER A 110 20.82 -18.88 -5.90
N LYS A 111 20.98 -17.58 -5.65
CA LYS A 111 21.83 -17.03 -4.58
C LYS A 111 21.05 -16.68 -3.31
N LEU A 112 19.74 -16.87 -3.32
CA LEU A 112 18.85 -16.42 -2.26
C LEU A 112 18.40 -17.59 -1.38
N GLU A 113 18.25 -17.29 -0.09
CA GLU A 113 17.67 -18.24 0.84
C GLU A 113 16.17 -18.41 0.55
N LYS A 114 15.74 -19.65 0.30
CA LYS A 114 14.36 -20.00 0.03
C LYS A 114 13.61 -20.23 1.33
N GLN A 115 12.47 -19.62 1.48
CA GLN A 115 11.54 -19.83 2.58
C GLN A 115 10.29 -20.52 2.05
N GLU A 116 10.16 -21.80 2.34
CA GLU A 116 8.99 -22.60 2.01
C GLU A 116 7.82 -22.27 2.95
N ALA A 117 6.61 -22.66 2.56
CA ALA A 117 5.47 -22.69 3.47
C ALA A 117 5.66 -23.75 4.56
N ASP A 118 4.92 -23.63 5.66
CA ASP A 118 4.90 -24.64 6.73
C ASP A 118 4.36 -25.96 6.20
N ASP A 119 4.93 -27.09 6.64
CA ASP A 119 4.46 -28.44 6.30
C ASP A 119 3.04 -28.69 6.81
N GLU A 120 2.73 -28.19 7.99
CA GLU A 120 1.40 -28.22 8.57
C GLU A 120 0.73 -26.84 8.37
N HIS A 121 -0.29 -26.81 7.52
CA HIS A 121 -0.98 -25.56 7.20
C HIS A 121 -1.95 -25.14 8.29
N SER A 122 -1.76 -23.93 8.82
CA SER A 122 -2.72 -23.27 9.70
C SER A 122 -3.66 -22.38 8.88
N TYR A 123 -4.96 -22.61 8.99
CA TYR A 123 -5.96 -21.85 8.24
C TYR A 123 -6.55 -20.72 9.08
N PHE A 124 -6.83 -19.56 8.45
CA PHE A 124 -7.53 -18.46 9.10
C PHE A 124 -9.03 -18.74 9.34
N SER A 125 -9.64 -19.57 8.50
CA SER A 125 -11.03 -19.96 8.64
C SER A 125 -11.16 -21.37 9.20
N PHE A 126 -12.00 -21.55 10.22
CA PHE A 126 -12.35 -22.87 10.76
C PHE A 126 -13.08 -23.77 9.74
N LEU A 127 -13.59 -23.21 8.66
CA LEU A 127 -14.26 -23.95 7.58
C LEU A 127 -13.29 -24.47 6.51
N THR A 128 -12.05 -23.98 6.51
CA THR A 128 -11.04 -24.41 5.52
C THR A 128 -10.34 -25.66 6.03
N THR A 129 -10.34 -26.70 5.23
CA THR A 129 -9.76 -28.01 5.58
C THR A 129 -8.57 -28.39 4.69
N LYS A 130 -8.32 -27.65 3.61
CA LYS A 130 -7.19 -27.89 2.68
C LYS A 130 -6.83 -26.63 1.91
N THR A 131 -5.58 -26.57 1.47
CA THR A 131 -5.13 -25.58 0.48
C THR A 131 -5.60 -25.97 -0.91
N HIS A 132 -6.02 -24.99 -1.72
CA HIS A 132 -6.50 -25.20 -3.08
C HIS A 132 -5.49 -24.73 -4.13
N ASN A 133 -4.60 -23.82 -3.76
CA ASN A 133 -3.61 -23.23 -4.66
C ASN A 133 -2.23 -23.85 -4.42
N GLU A 134 -1.42 -23.89 -5.47
CA GLU A 134 0.00 -24.14 -5.36
C GLU A 134 0.63 -23.14 -4.38
N GLN A 135 1.51 -23.64 -3.52
CA GLN A 135 2.23 -22.80 -2.56
C GLN A 135 3.53 -22.33 -3.21
N LEU A 136 3.68 -21.00 -3.32
CA LEU A 136 4.91 -20.39 -3.80
C LEU A 136 5.78 -20.00 -2.62
N PRO A 137 7.07 -20.33 -2.64
CA PRO A 137 8.00 -19.88 -1.61
C PRO A 137 8.30 -18.40 -1.73
N CYS A 138 8.61 -17.77 -0.61
CA CYS A 138 9.30 -16.50 -0.59
C CYS A 138 10.81 -16.73 -0.68
N HIS A 139 11.56 -15.68 -1.01
CA HIS A 139 13.01 -15.69 -0.94
C HIS A 139 13.49 -14.56 -0.06
N MET A 140 14.59 -14.78 0.64
CA MET A 140 15.18 -13.78 1.52
C MET A 140 16.47 -13.23 0.93
N THR A 141 16.61 -11.91 1.02
CA THR A 141 17.85 -11.18 0.76
C THR A 141 18.04 -10.11 1.82
N TYR A 142 19.09 -9.32 1.70
CA TYR A 142 19.45 -8.31 2.69
C TYR A 142 19.99 -7.05 2.01
N THR A 143 19.77 -5.91 2.64
CA THR A 143 20.58 -4.73 2.35
C THR A 143 22.03 -4.98 2.77
N ASN A 144 22.94 -4.16 2.27
CA ASN A 144 24.36 -4.22 2.60
C ASN A 144 24.93 -2.81 2.78
N GLU A 145 26.21 -2.72 3.10
CA GLU A 145 26.90 -1.45 3.33
C GLU A 145 26.83 -0.52 2.10
N ALA A 146 26.93 -1.05 0.88
CA ALA A 146 26.83 -0.24 -0.34
C ALA A 146 25.45 0.42 -0.45
N VAL A 147 24.37 -0.33 -0.20
CA VAL A 147 23.00 0.17 -0.16
C VAL A 147 22.84 1.23 0.94
N HIS A 148 23.34 0.96 2.15
CA HIS A 148 23.25 1.91 3.26
C HIS A 148 23.97 3.23 2.92
N ASN A 149 25.14 3.18 2.32
CA ASN A 149 25.90 4.34 1.89
C ASN A 149 25.18 5.15 0.81
N ILE A 150 24.52 4.48 -0.15
CA ILE A 150 23.72 5.14 -1.18
C ILE A 150 22.56 5.89 -0.54
N ILE A 151 21.80 5.22 0.35
CA ILE A 151 20.65 5.81 1.05
C ILE A 151 21.09 7.00 1.89
N GLN A 152 22.17 6.86 2.70
CA GLN A 152 22.68 7.93 3.56
C GLN A 152 23.12 9.16 2.77
N LYS A 153 23.83 8.97 1.65
CA LYS A 153 24.26 10.08 0.77
C LYS A 153 23.09 10.82 0.12
N ASN A 154 21.94 10.17 -0.02
CA ASN A 154 20.77 10.72 -0.67
C ASN A 154 19.60 10.95 0.30
N ILE A 155 19.82 10.87 1.61
CA ILE A 155 18.76 10.94 2.62
C ILE A 155 17.91 12.20 2.52
N THR A 156 18.52 13.33 2.18
CA THR A 156 17.84 14.63 2.02
C THR A 156 16.92 14.69 0.80
N LYS A 157 17.06 13.75 -0.14
CA LYS A 157 16.16 13.61 -1.29
C LYS A 157 14.91 12.78 -0.97
N SER A 158 14.88 12.10 0.18
CA SER A 158 13.70 11.39 0.64
C SER A 158 12.62 12.38 1.07
N ALA A 159 11.40 12.22 0.59
CA ALA A 159 10.28 13.07 0.96
C ALA A 159 9.98 13.06 2.48
N ILE A 160 10.35 11.97 3.18
CA ILE A 160 10.23 11.86 4.64
C ILE A 160 11.26 12.76 5.33
N TYR A 161 12.51 12.71 4.89
CA TYR A 161 13.63 13.40 5.55
C TYR A 161 13.81 14.85 5.08
N SER A 162 13.27 15.21 3.92
CA SER A 162 13.21 16.61 3.45
C SER A 162 12.13 17.45 4.15
N GLY A 163 11.26 16.83 4.97
CA GLY A 163 10.14 17.50 5.60
C GLY A 163 8.91 17.70 4.69
N GLN A 164 8.93 17.16 3.49
CA GLN A 164 7.81 17.26 2.54
C GLN A 164 6.60 16.43 3.00
N ILE A 165 6.81 15.34 3.73
CA ILE A 165 5.76 14.52 4.34
C ILE A 165 5.60 14.91 5.80
N SER A 166 4.43 15.46 6.16
CA SER A 166 4.09 15.89 7.54
C SER A 166 3.29 14.85 8.33
N GLY A 167 2.94 13.71 7.75
CA GLY A 167 2.12 12.69 8.39
C GLY A 167 2.90 11.74 9.31
N THR A 168 2.19 11.12 10.25
CA THR A 168 2.73 10.05 11.08
C THR A 168 2.56 8.71 10.38
N GLY A 169 3.62 7.89 10.33
CA GLY A 169 3.50 6.52 9.84
C GLY A 169 2.70 5.63 10.80
N PRO A 170 1.94 4.65 10.29
CA PRO A 170 1.36 3.63 11.14
C PRO A 170 2.48 2.85 11.86
N ARG A 171 2.13 2.29 13.02
CA ARG A 171 3.06 1.46 13.79
C ARG A 171 3.58 0.29 12.92
N TYR A 172 4.86 -0.03 13.05
CA TYR A 172 5.54 -1.11 12.32
C TYR A 172 5.66 -0.94 10.79
N CYS A 173 5.62 0.28 10.26
CA CYS A 173 5.88 0.55 8.85
C CYS A 173 7.09 1.50 8.67
N PRO A 174 8.31 1.12 9.10
CA PRO A 174 9.50 1.92 8.83
C PRO A 174 9.86 1.83 7.35
N SER A 175 10.24 2.95 6.74
CA SER A 175 10.88 2.96 5.43
C SER A 175 12.30 2.39 5.52
N VAL A 176 12.92 2.08 4.38
CA VAL A 176 14.32 1.67 4.36
C VAL A 176 15.23 2.78 4.88
N GLU A 177 14.89 4.05 4.60
CA GLU A 177 15.59 5.21 5.15
C GLU A 177 15.53 5.24 6.69
N ASP A 178 14.35 4.99 7.26
CA ASP A 178 14.18 4.89 8.72
C ASP A 178 15.04 3.77 9.30
N LYS A 179 15.13 2.63 8.62
CA LYS A 179 15.96 1.50 9.08
C LYS A 179 17.45 1.87 9.07
N VAL A 180 17.93 2.47 7.99
CA VAL A 180 19.33 2.86 7.84
C VAL A 180 19.74 3.96 8.81
N VAL A 181 18.85 4.89 9.15
CA VAL A 181 19.16 5.99 10.07
C VAL A 181 18.97 5.58 11.53
N LYS A 182 17.86 4.94 11.88
CA LYS A 182 17.52 4.61 13.28
C LYS A 182 18.26 3.39 13.80
N PHE A 183 18.69 2.49 12.92
CA PHE A 183 19.40 1.27 13.24
C PHE A 183 20.75 1.21 12.50
N ALA A 184 21.48 2.31 12.55
CA ALA A 184 22.77 2.48 11.86
C ALA A 184 23.86 1.49 12.31
N ASP A 185 23.72 0.88 13.49
CA ASP A 185 24.55 -0.19 14.01
C ASP A 185 24.35 -1.54 13.28
N LYS A 186 23.24 -1.69 12.54
CA LYS A 186 22.94 -2.90 11.78
C LYS A 186 23.63 -2.87 10.42
N LEU A 187 24.44 -3.89 10.16
CA LEU A 187 25.16 -4.02 8.88
C LEU A 187 24.24 -4.40 7.71
N ARG A 188 23.05 -4.95 8.01
CA ARG A 188 22.08 -5.39 7.00
C ARG A 188 20.67 -5.38 7.56
N HIS A 189 19.68 -5.19 6.68
CA HIS A 189 18.25 -5.34 6.97
C HIS A 189 17.66 -6.40 6.05
N GLN A 190 16.83 -7.26 6.60
CA GLN A 190 16.17 -8.35 5.89
C GLN A 190 15.12 -7.83 4.91
N ILE A 191 15.04 -8.48 3.76
CA ILE A 191 14.10 -8.23 2.68
C ILE A 191 13.48 -9.55 2.29
N PHE A 192 12.14 -9.61 2.26
CA PHE A 192 11.43 -10.75 1.70
C PHE A 192 11.02 -10.44 0.27
N LEU A 193 11.37 -11.31 -0.66
CA LEU A 193 10.92 -11.27 -2.04
C LEU A 193 9.67 -12.15 -2.17
N GLU A 194 8.53 -11.50 -2.22
CA GLU A 194 7.22 -12.14 -2.15
C GLU A 194 6.56 -12.10 -3.54
N PRO A 195 6.21 -13.26 -4.15
CA PRO A 195 5.41 -13.27 -5.39
C PRO A 195 4.06 -12.59 -5.18
N GLU A 196 3.68 -11.67 -6.07
CA GLU A 196 2.36 -10.99 -5.96
C GLU A 196 1.18 -11.89 -6.37
N GLY A 197 1.43 -13.03 -6.98
CA GLY A 197 0.40 -14.00 -7.36
C GLY A 197 0.97 -15.15 -8.18
N LEU A 198 0.16 -16.18 -8.38
CA LEU A 198 0.55 -17.37 -9.14
C LEU A 198 0.86 -17.06 -10.62
N ASP A 199 0.08 -16.16 -11.21
CA ASP A 199 0.18 -15.77 -12.62
C ASP A 199 0.86 -14.39 -12.80
N SER A 200 1.65 -13.95 -11.82
CA SER A 200 2.32 -12.65 -11.86
C SER A 200 3.83 -12.79 -11.99
N ASP A 201 4.43 -11.97 -12.84
CA ASP A 201 5.87 -11.82 -12.92
C ASP A 201 6.41 -10.78 -11.91
N LEU A 202 5.53 -10.19 -11.11
CA LEU A 202 5.90 -9.17 -10.14
C LEU A 202 6.25 -9.77 -8.78
N ILE A 203 7.36 -9.30 -8.24
CA ILE A 203 7.84 -9.58 -6.89
C ILE A 203 7.70 -8.33 -6.04
N TYR A 204 7.13 -8.48 -4.85
CA TYR A 204 7.06 -7.44 -3.82
C TYR A 204 8.27 -7.57 -2.88
N PRO A 205 9.23 -6.63 -2.91
CA PRO A 205 10.39 -6.68 -1.99
C PRO A 205 10.00 -6.07 -0.63
N ASN A 206 9.41 -6.88 0.22
CA ASN A 206 8.95 -6.47 1.55
C ASN A 206 10.13 -6.09 2.45
N GLY A 207 10.05 -4.93 3.07
CA GLY A 207 11.08 -4.43 4.00
C GLY A 207 11.87 -3.23 3.48
N ILE A 208 11.67 -2.80 2.22
CA ILE A 208 12.36 -1.66 1.61
C ILE A 208 11.42 -0.60 1.03
N SER A 209 10.25 -0.41 1.66
CA SER A 209 9.41 0.74 1.35
C SER A 209 10.19 2.04 1.44
N THR A 210 10.04 2.94 0.46
CA THR A 210 10.87 4.13 0.35
C THR A 210 10.11 5.31 -0.24
N SER A 211 10.60 6.52 0.01
CA SER A 211 10.18 7.77 -0.65
C SER A 211 11.34 8.44 -1.40
N LEU A 212 12.45 7.75 -1.57
CA LEU A 212 13.58 8.21 -2.38
C LEU A 212 13.18 8.33 -3.86
N PRO A 213 13.86 9.19 -4.64
CA PRO A 213 13.60 9.31 -6.07
C PRO A 213 14.02 8.04 -6.83
N PRO A 214 13.47 7.80 -8.04
CA PRO A 214 13.67 6.55 -8.79
C PRO A 214 15.14 6.19 -9.04
N ASP A 215 15.97 7.17 -9.42
CA ASP A 215 17.39 6.98 -9.68
C ASP A 215 18.15 6.40 -8.46
N VAL A 216 17.78 6.83 -7.26
CA VAL A 216 18.37 6.32 -6.01
C VAL A 216 17.82 4.94 -5.68
N GLN A 217 16.54 4.69 -5.96
CA GLN A 217 15.93 3.38 -5.80
C GLN A 217 16.59 2.35 -6.70
N ASP A 218 16.73 2.64 -8.00
CA ASP A 218 17.38 1.76 -8.98
C ASP A 218 18.82 1.45 -8.56
N LEU A 219 19.59 2.48 -8.18
CA LEU A 219 20.97 2.31 -7.72
C LEU A 219 21.07 1.44 -6.46
N SER A 220 20.12 1.55 -5.54
CA SER A 220 20.05 0.70 -4.35
C SER A 220 19.69 -0.74 -4.68
N LEU A 221 18.74 -0.95 -5.59
CA LEU A 221 18.25 -2.29 -5.97
C LEU A 221 19.32 -3.12 -6.69
N ILE A 222 20.17 -2.50 -7.52
CA ILE A 222 21.30 -3.18 -8.18
C ILE A 222 22.22 -3.87 -7.17
N HIS A 223 22.38 -3.30 -5.97
CA HIS A 223 23.28 -3.83 -4.93
C HIS A 223 22.60 -4.82 -3.96
N ILE A 224 21.31 -5.02 -4.11
CA ILE A 224 20.53 -5.99 -3.33
C ILE A 224 20.46 -7.33 -4.06
#